data_98309679a8e23b90dd1441a6fb016275
#
_entry.id   98309679a8e23b90dd1441a6fb016275
#
_cell.length_a   1.000
_cell.length_b   1.000
_cell.length_c   1.000
_cell.angle_alpha   90.00
_cell.angle_beta   90.00
_cell.angle_gamma   90.00
#
_symmetry.space_group_name_H-M   'P 1'
#
loop_
_entity.id
_entity.type
_entity.pdbx_description
1 polymer ?
#
loop_
_entity_poly.entity_id
_entity_poly.type
_entity_poly.pdbx_seq_one_letter_code
_entity_poly.pdbx_strand_id
1 'polypeptide(L)'
;METTSGLRHNQSVTGPLEVTVHNVSINPKPPRDVELIATDADGVKLQVVTWEKHDVTVEWEVGATYAIRGGRAKRYIDASGPDLRIHSNADFTVERVTLTSDPLRLLIVGDTHVGYRHRASSTKPPWAQEIDNRQTFSRSFARARELDVDAVLHAGDVFDHEITSEDRDHVRKEIQRTHDAGVPVYYILGNHDNEVGNRTLRRGPGVHIGGETVVLGDSAVRISGLDYGAGEFLTPPPVEVVEEGASVSILLLHDTPYPAVDKNGTPIHRNDPNHLDLREFLDSADEWLDLIVSGHLHVGSCGSIAGYETPLIVTGPTAEISTATQENNPSTWLVTVSERGVQVERQGLA
;
A
#
# COMPACT_ATOMS: atom_id res chain seq x y z
N MET A 1 21.33 4.31 16.18
CA MET A 1 21.45 4.68 14.76
C MET A 1 21.82 6.15 14.65
N GLU A 2 22.63 6.53 13.67
CA GLU A 2 22.92 7.94 13.40
C GLU A 2 21.88 8.47 12.43
N THR A 3 21.32 9.66 12.66
CA THR A 3 20.34 10.27 11.79
C THR A 3 20.90 11.48 11.06
N THR A 4 20.36 11.80 9.89
CA THR A 4 20.85 12.92 9.07
C THR A 4 20.58 14.28 9.70
N SER A 5 19.55 14.39 10.57
CA SER A 5 19.21 15.63 11.29
C SER A 5 20.34 16.15 12.16
N GLY A 6 21.16 15.25 12.74
CA GLY A 6 22.33 15.58 13.55
C GLY A 6 23.60 15.91 12.78
N LEU A 7 23.68 15.57 11.48
CA LEU A 7 24.92 15.72 10.72
C LEU A 7 25.19 17.17 10.28
N ARG A 8 26.39 17.66 10.60
CA ARG A 8 26.87 19.00 10.19
C ARG A 8 27.69 18.94 8.91
N HIS A 9 27.82 20.07 8.24
CA HIS A 9 28.67 20.17 7.05
C HIS A 9 30.13 19.75 7.37
N ASN A 10 30.69 18.87 6.53
CA ASN A 10 32.01 18.24 6.69
C ASN A 10 32.15 17.27 7.88
N GLN A 11 31.08 16.89 8.54
CA GLN A 11 31.11 15.86 9.57
C GLN A 11 31.26 14.47 8.94
N SER A 12 32.06 13.59 9.59
CA SER A 12 32.12 12.18 9.20
C SER A 12 30.93 11.43 9.77
N VAL A 13 30.39 10.51 8.99
CA VAL A 13 29.38 9.54 9.43
C VAL A 13 30.08 8.48 10.27
N THR A 14 29.85 8.48 11.57
CA THR A 14 30.60 7.63 12.52
C THR A 14 29.82 6.37 12.92
N GLY A 15 28.49 6.46 12.98
CA GLY A 15 27.59 5.34 13.24
C GLY A 15 27.02 4.75 11.96
N PRO A 16 26.24 3.66 12.04
CA PRO A 16 25.47 3.22 10.90
C PRO A 16 24.36 4.25 10.61
N LEU A 17 24.36 4.78 9.40
CA LEU A 17 23.28 5.57 8.84
C LEU A 17 22.52 4.66 7.88
N GLU A 18 21.30 4.30 8.22
CA GLU A 18 20.44 3.51 7.34
C GLU A 18 19.78 4.42 6.31
N VAL A 19 19.81 3.98 5.05
CA VAL A 19 19.26 4.73 3.92
C VAL A 19 18.51 3.78 3.00
N THR A 20 17.26 4.11 2.68
CA THR A 20 16.46 3.40 1.68
C THR A 20 16.63 4.08 0.33
N VAL A 21 16.98 3.32 -0.69
CA VAL A 21 17.33 3.82 -2.02
C VAL A 21 16.09 4.01 -2.88
N HIS A 22 15.90 5.20 -3.44
CA HIS A 22 14.80 5.53 -4.35
C HIS A 22 15.24 5.66 -5.82
N ASN A 23 16.49 6.03 -6.05
CA ASN A 23 17.02 6.16 -7.40
C ASN A 23 18.51 5.87 -7.43
N VAL A 24 18.99 5.25 -8.51
CA VAL A 24 20.38 4.89 -8.73
C VAL A 24 20.84 5.42 -10.08
N SER A 25 21.90 6.20 -10.11
CA SER A 25 22.59 6.63 -11.32
C SER A 25 24.02 6.14 -11.31
N ILE A 26 24.35 5.24 -12.23
CA ILE A 26 25.70 4.67 -12.38
C ILE A 26 26.52 5.53 -13.34
N ASN A 27 27.74 5.88 -12.97
CA ASN A 27 28.67 6.70 -13.74
C ASN A 27 28.07 8.03 -14.25
N PRO A 28 27.39 8.81 -13.40
CA PRO A 28 26.66 10.01 -13.84
C PRO A 28 27.61 11.08 -14.41
N LYS A 29 28.80 11.24 -13.85
CA LYS A 29 29.90 12.10 -14.34
C LYS A 29 31.21 11.68 -13.68
N PRO A 30 32.20 11.14 -14.41
CA PRO A 30 33.51 10.84 -13.82
C PRO A 30 34.11 12.04 -13.07
N PRO A 31 34.77 11.88 -11.93
CA PRO A 31 35.14 10.61 -11.28
C PRO A 31 34.10 10.06 -10.26
N ARG A 32 32.80 10.35 -10.42
CA ARG A 32 31.75 9.77 -9.60
C ARG A 32 31.38 8.41 -10.18
N ASP A 33 31.31 7.42 -9.30
CA ASP A 33 30.93 6.06 -9.66
C ASP A 33 29.43 5.86 -9.60
N VAL A 34 28.81 6.20 -8.46
CA VAL A 34 27.37 6.10 -8.26
C VAL A 34 26.85 7.35 -7.56
N GLU A 35 25.67 7.79 -7.95
CA GLU A 35 24.84 8.75 -7.22
C GLU A 35 23.50 8.09 -6.88
N LEU A 36 23.12 8.15 -5.62
CA LEU A 36 21.83 7.64 -5.12
C LEU A 36 21.00 8.80 -4.59
N ILE A 37 19.70 8.71 -4.80
CA ILE A 37 18.73 9.44 -4.01
C ILE A 37 18.14 8.44 -3.02
N ALA A 38 18.14 8.78 -1.75
CA ALA A 38 17.68 7.92 -0.67
C ALA A 38 17.00 8.75 0.42
N THR A 39 16.27 8.08 1.30
CA THR A 39 15.80 8.64 2.58
C THR A 39 16.48 7.91 3.73
N ASP A 40 16.75 8.62 4.83
CA ASP A 40 17.17 7.97 6.07
C ASP A 40 15.96 7.41 6.85
N ALA A 41 16.22 6.82 8.02
CA ALA A 41 15.19 6.29 8.89
C ALA A 41 14.16 7.34 9.37
N ASP A 42 14.55 8.62 9.40
CA ASP A 42 13.67 9.75 9.75
C ASP A 42 12.89 10.28 8.50
N GLY A 43 13.01 9.63 7.34
CA GLY A 43 12.40 10.07 6.07
C GLY A 43 13.07 11.29 5.44
N VAL A 44 14.23 11.72 5.95
CA VAL A 44 14.95 12.87 5.40
C VAL A 44 15.64 12.49 4.10
N LYS A 45 15.29 13.18 3.02
CA LYS A 45 15.88 12.95 1.69
C LYS A 45 17.34 13.36 1.67
N LEU A 46 18.20 12.48 1.16
CA LEU A 46 19.62 12.72 1.00
C LEU A 46 20.14 12.14 -0.31
N GLN A 47 21.33 12.61 -0.71
CA GLN A 47 22.06 12.03 -1.83
C GLN A 47 23.32 11.32 -1.32
N VAL A 48 23.54 10.08 -1.76
CA VAL A 48 24.79 9.39 -1.53
C VAL A 48 25.62 9.43 -2.80
N VAL A 49 26.88 9.83 -2.71
CA VAL A 49 27.80 9.93 -3.84
C VAL A 49 29.03 9.09 -3.56
N THR A 50 29.26 8.06 -4.37
CA THR A 50 30.50 7.27 -4.32
C THR A 50 31.48 7.76 -5.39
N TRP A 51 32.75 7.53 -5.16
CA TRP A 51 33.83 7.98 -6.03
C TRP A 51 34.69 6.79 -6.45
N GLU A 52 35.02 6.67 -7.74
CA GLU A 52 35.83 5.58 -8.33
C GLU A 52 37.09 5.26 -7.50
N LYS A 53 37.73 6.26 -6.94
CA LYS A 53 38.96 6.10 -6.14
C LYS A 53 38.76 5.40 -4.80
N HIS A 54 37.52 5.18 -4.35
CA HIS A 54 37.21 4.56 -3.06
C HIS A 54 36.74 3.11 -3.18
N ASP A 55 36.65 2.58 -4.41
CA ASP A 55 36.34 1.18 -4.76
C ASP A 55 35.16 0.60 -3.96
N VAL A 56 34.01 1.31 -4.02
CA VAL A 56 32.79 0.90 -3.32
C VAL A 56 32.06 -0.13 -4.19
N THR A 57 32.31 -1.40 -3.94
CA THR A 57 31.70 -2.53 -4.66
C THR A 57 30.39 -2.94 -4.01
N VAL A 58 29.28 -2.31 -4.39
CA VAL A 58 27.94 -2.63 -3.93
C VAL A 58 26.99 -2.61 -5.12
N GLU A 59 26.18 -3.66 -5.27
CA GLU A 59 25.00 -3.61 -6.16
C GLU A 59 23.88 -2.88 -5.42
N TRP A 60 23.63 -1.65 -5.85
CA TRP A 60 22.58 -0.82 -5.31
C TRP A 60 21.25 -1.16 -5.99
N GLU A 61 20.24 -1.46 -5.19
CA GLU A 61 18.89 -1.76 -5.67
C GLU A 61 17.91 -0.70 -5.16
N VAL A 62 17.04 -0.22 -6.05
CA VAL A 62 15.93 0.67 -5.67
C VAL A 62 14.97 -0.09 -4.74
N GLY A 63 14.55 0.54 -3.65
CA GLY A 63 13.71 -0.05 -2.62
C GLY A 63 14.48 -0.80 -1.53
N ALA A 64 15.78 -1.07 -1.71
CA ALA A 64 16.58 -1.72 -0.67
C ALA A 64 17.14 -0.71 0.33
N THR A 65 17.28 -1.15 1.59
CA THR A 65 17.89 -0.37 2.66
C THR A 65 19.34 -0.78 2.87
N TYR A 66 20.21 0.21 3.06
CA TYR A 66 21.63 0.00 3.29
C TYR A 66 22.09 0.76 4.54
N ALA A 67 22.87 0.11 5.39
CA ALA A 67 23.60 0.75 6.45
C ALA A 67 24.95 1.27 5.92
N ILE A 68 25.13 2.58 5.89
CA ILE A 68 26.37 3.20 5.47
C ILE A 68 27.14 3.70 6.68
N ARG A 69 28.47 3.52 6.65
CA ARG A 69 29.40 4.01 7.66
C ARG A 69 30.55 4.71 6.97
N GLY A 70 31.25 5.55 7.68
CA GLY A 70 32.27 6.40 7.07
C GLY A 70 31.62 7.45 6.16
N GLY A 71 32.37 7.95 5.19
CA GLY A 71 31.87 9.04 4.36
C GLY A 71 31.86 10.38 5.07
N ARG A 72 31.53 11.43 4.30
CA ARG A 72 31.52 12.80 4.77
C ARG A 72 30.25 13.52 4.37
N ALA A 73 29.51 14.02 5.33
CA ALA A 73 28.30 14.80 5.13
C ALA A 73 28.65 16.17 4.55
N LYS A 74 27.94 16.61 3.51
CA LYS A 74 28.01 17.95 2.95
C LYS A 74 26.61 18.53 2.83
N ARG A 75 26.41 19.74 3.36
CA ARG A 75 25.15 20.47 3.20
C ARG A 75 25.29 21.55 2.12
N TYR A 76 24.29 21.65 1.26
CA TYR A 76 24.21 22.59 0.17
C TYR A 76 22.92 23.43 0.33
N ILE A 77 23.03 24.76 0.20
CA ILE A 77 21.95 25.70 0.48
C ILE A 77 21.12 26.04 -0.76
N ASP A 78 21.69 25.83 -1.96
CA ASP A 78 21.09 26.25 -3.24
C ASP A 78 21.08 25.13 -4.30
N ALA A 79 20.94 23.91 -3.90
CA ALA A 79 20.99 22.78 -4.83
C ALA A 79 19.59 22.47 -5.41
N SER A 80 19.52 22.28 -6.71
CA SER A 80 18.46 21.50 -7.34
C SER A 80 18.62 20.03 -6.90
N GLY A 81 18.15 19.66 -5.71
CA GLY A 81 18.31 18.33 -5.14
C GLY A 81 18.43 18.36 -3.62
N PRO A 82 18.59 17.20 -2.95
CA PRO A 82 18.67 17.13 -1.50
C PRO A 82 19.76 18.02 -0.91
N ASP A 83 19.42 18.71 0.18
CA ASP A 83 20.34 19.60 0.90
C ASP A 83 21.52 18.85 1.51
N LEU A 84 21.33 17.60 1.87
CA LEU A 84 22.36 16.74 2.45
C LEU A 84 22.89 15.75 1.42
N ARG A 85 24.23 15.68 1.31
CA ARG A 85 24.92 14.67 0.52
C ARG A 85 25.95 13.95 1.37
N ILE A 86 26.00 12.64 1.28
CA ILE A 86 27.05 11.82 1.88
C ILE A 86 28.02 11.42 0.78
N HIS A 87 29.25 11.87 0.89
CA HIS A 87 30.33 11.53 -0.05
C HIS A 87 31.17 10.40 0.53
N SER A 88 31.42 9.35 -0.25
CA SER A 88 32.34 8.28 0.15
C SER A 88 33.75 8.82 0.44
N ASN A 89 34.44 8.17 1.32
CA ASN A 89 35.87 8.37 1.64
C ASN A 89 36.55 6.99 1.79
N ALA A 90 37.81 6.96 2.21
CA ALA A 90 38.54 5.70 2.35
C ALA A 90 37.95 4.74 3.41
N ASP A 91 37.18 5.27 4.37
CA ASP A 91 36.55 4.49 5.45
C ASP A 91 35.07 4.17 5.14
N PHE A 92 34.63 4.46 3.92
CA PHE A 92 33.23 4.28 3.52
C PHE A 92 32.93 2.79 3.34
N THR A 93 32.01 2.31 4.14
CA THR A 93 31.52 0.93 4.05
C THR A 93 30.01 0.94 3.91
N VAL A 94 29.52 -0.03 3.17
CA VAL A 94 28.10 -0.23 2.90
C VAL A 94 27.75 -1.69 3.18
N GLU A 95 26.72 -1.87 3.94
CA GLU A 95 26.16 -3.19 4.23
C GLU A 95 24.65 -3.13 3.91
N ARG A 96 24.16 -4.07 3.11
CA ARG A 96 22.73 -4.19 2.90
C ARG A 96 22.07 -4.59 4.20
N VAL A 97 21.09 -3.82 4.64
CA VAL A 97 20.26 -4.19 5.79
C VAL A 97 19.30 -5.25 5.32
N THR A 98 19.54 -6.48 5.74
CA THR A 98 18.61 -7.56 5.50
C THR A 98 17.53 -7.46 6.56
N LEU A 99 16.33 -7.11 6.17
CA LEU A 99 15.16 -7.26 7.04
C LEU A 99 15.09 -8.75 7.38
N THR A 100 15.41 -9.11 8.62
CA THR A 100 15.41 -10.50 9.08
C THR A 100 14.01 -11.04 9.35
N SER A 101 12.98 -10.27 9.01
CA SER A 101 11.59 -10.67 9.15
C SER A 101 11.14 -11.51 7.95
N ASP A 102 10.39 -12.56 8.23
CA ASP A 102 9.66 -13.30 7.20
C ASP A 102 8.83 -12.33 6.34
N PRO A 103 8.66 -12.61 5.04
CA PRO A 103 7.86 -11.76 4.16
C PRO A 103 6.47 -11.54 4.74
N LEU A 104 6.06 -10.29 4.89
CA LEU A 104 4.73 -9.95 5.40
C LEU A 104 3.70 -10.16 4.29
N ARG A 105 2.64 -10.88 4.60
CA ARG A 105 1.61 -11.32 3.66
C ARG A 105 0.27 -10.69 4.02
N LEU A 106 -0.32 -9.95 3.10
CA LEU A 106 -1.60 -9.28 3.29
C LEU A 106 -2.63 -9.85 2.31
N LEU A 107 -3.83 -10.20 2.79
CA LEU A 107 -4.94 -10.49 1.89
C LEU A 107 -5.79 -9.24 1.72
N ILE A 108 -5.88 -8.78 0.48
CA ILE A 108 -6.72 -7.63 0.12
C ILE A 108 -8.07 -8.14 -0.35
N VAL A 109 -9.12 -7.61 0.24
CA VAL A 109 -10.53 -7.91 -0.05
C VAL A 109 -11.26 -6.57 -0.24
N GLY A 110 -12.25 -6.50 -1.10
CA GLY A 110 -13.12 -5.33 -1.25
C GLY A 110 -14.47 -5.72 -1.81
N ASP A 111 -15.42 -4.80 -1.77
CA ASP A 111 -16.72 -4.89 -2.44
C ASP A 111 -17.43 -6.23 -2.17
N THR A 112 -17.50 -6.63 -0.90
CA THR A 112 -18.13 -7.91 -0.52
C THR A 112 -19.65 -7.85 -0.50
N HIS A 113 -20.22 -6.66 -0.30
CA HIS A 113 -21.66 -6.39 -0.33
C HIS A 113 -22.52 -7.45 0.35
N VAL A 114 -22.15 -7.84 1.58
CA VAL A 114 -22.96 -8.80 2.34
C VAL A 114 -24.35 -8.22 2.59
N GLY A 115 -25.38 -8.99 2.25
CA GLY A 115 -26.77 -8.53 2.24
C GLY A 115 -27.27 -8.09 0.88
N TYR A 116 -26.39 -8.06 -0.15
CA TYR A 116 -26.84 -7.79 -1.52
C TYR A 116 -27.96 -8.74 -1.92
N ARG A 117 -29.08 -8.16 -2.33
CA ARG A 117 -30.26 -8.89 -2.78
C ARG A 117 -30.71 -8.37 -4.11
N HIS A 118 -30.99 -9.31 -4.99
CA HIS A 118 -31.62 -8.94 -6.24
C HIS A 118 -32.91 -8.21 -5.96
N ARG A 119 -33.00 -6.94 -6.31
CA ARG A 119 -34.28 -6.29 -6.50
C ARG A 119 -34.99 -7.05 -7.63
N ALA A 120 -36.16 -7.58 -7.35
CA ALA A 120 -36.97 -8.43 -8.24
C ALA A 120 -37.48 -7.70 -9.51
N SER A 121 -36.88 -6.60 -9.94
CA SER A 121 -37.19 -5.91 -11.18
C SER A 121 -36.51 -6.60 -12.37
N SER A 122 -37.06 -7.71 -12.74
CA SER A 122 -37.44 -8.22 -14.07
C SER A 122 -36.39 -8.40 -15.17
N THR A 123 -35.16 -7.98 -15.12
CA THR A 123 -34.25 -8.05 -16.29
C THR A 123 -32.90 -8.69 -16.01
N LYS A 124 -32.67 -9.20 -14.81
CA LYS A 124 -31.38 -9.78 -14.45
C LYS A 124 -31.30 -11.26 -14.85
N PRO A 125 -30.12 -11.69 -15.34
CA PRO A 125 -29.92 -13.08 -15.76
C PRO A 125 -30.07 -14.05 -14.58
N PRO A 126 -30.45 -15.31 -14.84
CA PRO A 126 -30.73 -16.32 -13.80
C PRO A 126 -29.56 -16.55 -12.84
N TRP A 127 -28.31 -16.43 -13.30
CA TRP A 127 -27.11 -16.62 -12.48
C TRP A 127 -26.99 -15.59 -11.35
N ALA A 128 -27.49 -14.40 -11.55
CA ALA A 128 -27.45 -13.34 -10.55
C ALA A 128 -28.47 -13.55 -9.41
N GLN A 129 -29.37 -14.54 -9.50
CA GLN A 129 -30.40 -14.85 -8.50
C GLN A 129 -29.90 -15.82 -7.42
N GLU A 130 -28.78 -16.50 -7.64
CA GLU A 130 -28.26 -17.56 -6.76
C GLU A 130 -27.06 -17.12 -5.90
N ILE A 131 -26.64 -15.87 -5.98
CA ILE A 131 -25.45 -15.40 -5.27
C ILE A 131 -25.77 -15.16 -3.80
N ASP A 132 -25.12 -15.90 -2.92
CA ASP A 132 -25.06 -15.62 -1.49
C ASP A 132 -23.73 -14.97 -1.14
N ASN A 133 -23.72 -13.63 -1.04
CA ASN A 133 -22.53 -12.87 -0.71
C ASN A 133 -21.95 -13.21 0.67
N ARG A 134 -22.72 -13.82 1.57
CA ARG A 134 -22.20 -14.38 2.83
C ARG A 134 -21.24 -15.52 2.58
N GLN A 135 -21.51 -16.38 1.57
CA GLN A 135 -20.60 -17.49 1.25
C GLN A 135 -19.29 -16.97 0.66
N THR A 136 -19.36 -15.98 -0.26
CA THR A 136 -18.15 -15.41 -0.85
C THR A 136 -17.33 -14.64 0.18
N PHE A 137 -17.99 -13.92 1.10
CA PHE A 137 -17.34 -13.31 2.26
C PHE A 137 -16.61 -14.37 3.11
N SER A 138 -17.30 -15.46 3.48
CA SER A 138 -16.70 -16.56 4.24
C SER A 138 -15.50 -17.19 3.52
N ARG A 139 -15.59 -17.39 2.18
CA ARG A 139 -14.50 -17.94 1.38
C ARG A 139 -13.28 -17.01 1.38
N SER A 140 -13.49 -15.69 1.24
CA SER A 140 -12.40 -14.72 1.29
C SER A 140 -11.66 -14.78 2.63
N PHE A 141 -12.40 -14.81 3.73
CA PHE A 141 -11.81 -14.88 5.07
C PHE A 141 -11.24 -16.26 5.40
N ALA A 142 -11.82 -17.34 4.87
CA ALA A 142 -11.21 -18.68 4.95
C ALA A 142 -9.87 -18.70 4.20
N ARG A 143 -9.81 -18.05 3.01
CA ARG A 143 -8.58 -17.94 2.23
C ARG A 143 -7.47 -17.21 2.98
N ALA A 144 -7.79 -16.19 3.76
CA ALA A 144 -6.82 -15.51 4.63
C ALA A 144 -6.17 -16.49 5.62
N ARG A 145 -6.98 -17.31 6.28
CA ARG A 145 -6.52 -18.32 7.26
C ARG A 145 -5.74 -19.46 6.60
N GLU A 146 -6.16 -19.90 5.41
CA GLU A 146 -5.46 -20.95 4.65
C GLU A 146 -4.08 -20.49 4.16
N LEU A 147 -3.99 -19.24 3.76
CA LEU A 147 -2.73 -18.65 3.28
C LEU A 147 -1.82 -18.23 4.42
N ASP A 148 -2.28 -18.29 5.68
CA ASP A 148 -1.54 -17.85 6.86
C ASP A 148 -0.99 -16.44 6.67
N VAL A 149 -1.90 -15.49 6.36
CA VAL A 149 -1.51 -14.10 6.13
C VAL A 149 -1.40 -13.35 7.44
N ASP A 150 -0.57 -12.31 7.47
CA ASP A 150 -0.34 -11.49 8.66
C ASP A 150 -1.49 -10.51 8.93
N ALA A 151 -2.25 -10.13 7.90
CA ALA A 151 -3.46 -9.31 8.04
C ALA A 151 -4.41 -9.43 6.85
N VAL A 152 -5.67 -9.06 7.07
CA VAL A 152 -6.65 -8.79 6.00
C VAL A 152 -6.88 -7.29 5.93
N LEU A 153 -6.83 -6.72 4.71
CA LEU A 153 -7.21 -5.34 4.41
C LEU A 153 -8.51 -5.35 3.61
N HIS A 154 -9.58 -4.78 4.14
CA HIS A 154 -10.85 -4.67 3.44
C HIS A 154 -11.07 -3.25 2.90
N ALA A 155 -11.11 -3.13 1.58
CA ALA A 155 -11.18 -1.86 0.86
C ALA A 155 -12.60 -1.28 0.72
N GLY A 156 -13.43 -1.41 1.75
CA GLY A 156 -14.79 -0.84 1.80
C GLY A 156 -15.87 -1.71 1.17
N ASP A 157 -17.12 -1.26 1.30
CA ASP A 157 -18.32 -1.98 0.88
C ASP A 157 -18.40 -3.41 1.44
N VAL A 158 -18.21 -3.51 2.77
CA VAL A 158 -18.41 -4.77 3.51
C VAL A 158 -19.86 -5.22 3.42
N PHE A 159 -20.77 -4.27 3.62
CA PHE A 159 -22.20 -4.49 3.54
C PHE A 159 -22.82 -3.83 2.31
N ASP A 160 -24.03 -4.31 1.93
CA ASP A 160 -24.89 -3.57 1.02
C ASP A 160 -25.83 -2.64 1.81
N HIS A 161 -26.60 -1.82 1.12
CA HIS A 161 -27.52 -0.85 1.73
C HIS A 161 -28.59 -1.47 2.64
N GLU A 162 -29.10 -2.65 2.27
CA GLU A 162 -30.14 -3.36 3.01
C GLU A 162 -29.58 -4.63 3.67
N ILE A 163 -29.36 -4.58 4.97
CA ILE A 163 -28.77 -5.68 5.74
C ILE A 163 -29.72 -6.20 6.83
N THR A 164 -29.76 -7.50 7.01
CA THR A 164 -30.49 -8.17 8.07
C THR A 164 -29.62 -8.34 9.33
N SER A 165 -30.24 -8.77 10.43
CA SER A 165 -29.51 -9.21 11.63
C SER A 165 -28.59 -10.41 11.33
N GLU A 166 -29.04 -11.32 10.45
CA GLU A 166 -28.28 -12.50 10.06
C GLU A 166 -27.03 -12.14 9.27
N ASP A 167 -27.12 -11.16 8.35
CA ASP A 167 -25.97 -10.65 7.58
C ASP A 167 -24.92 -10.04 8.52
N ARG A 168 -25.37 -9.24 9.48
CA ARG A 168 -24.50 -8.62 10.50
C ARG A 168 -23.80 -9.64 11.39
N ASP A 169 -24.58 -10.63 11.85
CA ASP A 169 -24.06 -11.70 12.71
C ASP A 169 -23.07 -12.58 11.94
N HIS A 170 -23.31 -12.79 10.64
CA HIS A 170 -22.43 -13.55 9.77
C HIS A 170 -21.08 -12.86 9.62
N VAL A 171 -21.08 -11.58 9.21
CA VAL A 171 -19.83 -10.78 9.04
C VAL A 171 -19.06 -10.76 10.36
N ARG A 172 -19.72 -10.45 11.47
CA ARG A 172 -19.07 -10.39 12.78
C ARG A 172 -18.42 -11.73 13.17
N LYS A 173 -19.09 -12.84 12.91
CA LYS A 173 -18.56 -14.18 13.20
C LYS A 173 -17.34 -14.52 12.36
N GLU A 174 -17.34 -14.20 11.07
CA GLU A 174 -16.17 -14.48 10.20
C GLU A 174 -14.97 -13.61 10.56
N ILE A 175 -15.18 -12.32 10.85
CA ILE A 175 -14.11 -11.43 11.33
C ILE A 175 -13.57 -11.97 12.68
N GLN A 176 -14.46 -12.37 13.60
CA GLN A 176 -14.04 -12.95 14.88
C GLN A 176 -13.21 -14.23 14.70
N ARG A 177 -13.65 -15.15 13.83
CA ARG A 177 -12.89 -16.39 13.54
C ARG A 177 -11.50 -16.12 12.97
N THR A 178 -11.40 -15.10 12.15
CA THR A 178 -10.13 -14.73 11.53
C THR A 178 -9.20 -14.08 12.54
N HIS A 179 -9.74 -13.21 13.37
CA HIS A 179 -9.03 -12.64 14.53
C HIS A 179 -8.57 -13.72 15.54
N ASP A 180 -9.44 -14.67 15.86
CA ASP A 180 -9.12 -15.78 16.79
C ASP A 180 -8.05 -16.73 16.23
N ALA A 181 -7.89 -16.76 14.91
CA ALA A 181 -6.79 -17.44 14.22
C ALA A 181 -5.48 -16.64 14.20
N GLY A 182 -5.44 -15.46 14.84
CA GLY A 182 -4.26 -14.60 14.90
C GLY A 182 -4.12 -13.62 13.73
N VAL A 183 -5.12 -13.54 12.83
CA VAL A 183 -5.07 -12.65 11.66
C VAL A 183 -5.95 -11.41 11.92
N PRO A 184 -5.36 -10.24 12.17
CA PRO A 184 -6.10 -8.99 12.33
C PRO A 184 -6.78 -8.58 11.02
N VAL A 185 -7.91 -7.89 11.15
CA VAL A 185 -8.70 -7.39 10.02
C VAL A 185 -8.78 -5.88 10.11
N TYR A 186 -8.23 -5.18 9.15
CA TYR A 186 -8.31 -3.74 8.99
C TYR A 186 -9.30 -3.41 7.89
N TYR A 187 -10.12 -2.38 8.07
CA TYR A 187 -11.10 -2.00 7.08
C TYR A 187 -11.30 -0.48 6.99
N ILE A 188 -11.72 -0.06 5.83
CA ILE A 188 -12.28 1.28 5.58
C ILE A 188 -13.76 1.14 5.22
N LEU A 189 -14.48 2.25 5.19
CA LEU A 189 -15.90 2.27 4.82
C LEU A 189 -16.06 2.66 3.35
N GLY A 190 -16.93 1.93 2.67
CA GLY A 190 -17.39 2.24 1.33
C GLY A 190 -18.72 3.02 1.32
N ASN A 191 -19.22 3.36 0.14
CA ASN A 191 -20.46 4.11 -0.04
C ASN A 191 -21.72 3.31 0.31
N HIS A 192 -21.65 1.97 0.37
CA HIS A 192 -22.74 1.11 0.81
C HIS A 192 -22.74 0.85 2.33
N ASP A 193 -21.63 1.07 3.01
CA ASP A 193 -21.49 0.84 4.45
C ASP A 193 -22.25 1.91 5.24
N ASN A 194 -23.55 1.72 5.42
CA ASN A 194 -24.41 2.63 6.16
C ASN A 194 -24.09 2.62 7.67
N GLU A 195 -24.75 3.52 8.42
CA GLU A 195 -24.53 3.65 9.88
C GLU A 195 -24.74 2.34 10.66
N VAL A 196 -25.66 1.47 10.21
CA VAL A 196 -25.94 0.19 10.88
C VAL A 196 -24.82 -0.81 10.62
N GLY A 197 -24.31 -0.87 9.38
CA GLY A 197 -23.16 -1.68 8.98
C GLY A 197 -21.91 -1.25 9.76
N ASN A 198 -21.58 0.03 9.71
CA ASN A 198 -20.46 0.63 10.42
C ASN A 198 -20.49 0.34 11.93
N ARG A 199 -21.66 0.52 12.57
CA ARG A 199 -21.82 0.20 13.99
C ARG A 199 -21.61 -1.29 14.28
N THR A 200 -21.94 -2.16 13.33
CA THR A 200 -21.72 -3.61 13.46
C THR A 200 -20.24 -3.95 13.40
N LEU A 201 -19.51 -3.38 12.45
CA LEU A 201 -18.05 -3.57 12.29
C LEU A 201 -17.30 -3.06 13.52
N ARG A 202 -17.61 -1.86 14.00
CA ARG A 202 -16.98 -1.25 15.20
C ARG A 202 -17.22 -2.03 16.51
N ARG A 203 -18.20 -2.91 16.55
CA ARG A 203 -18.47 -3.80 17.72
C ARG A 203 -17.74 -5.14 17.63
N GLY A 204 -17.15 -5.45 16.52
CA GLY A 204 -16.33 -6.63 16.27
C GLY A 204 -14.84 -6.38 16.55
N PRO A 205 -13.99 -7.39 16.37
CA PRO A 205 -12.55 -7.26 16.53
C PRO A 205 -11.84 -6.59 15.31
N GLY A 206 -12.58 -6.26 14.25
CA GLY A 206 -12.03 -5.53 13.12
C GLY A 206 -11.66 -4.10 13.49
N VAL A 207 -10.57 -3.59 12.93
CA VAL A 207 -10.04 -2.25 13.19
C VAL A 207 -10.39 -1.34 12.02
N HIS A 208 -11.18 -0.30 12.28
CA HIS A 208 -11.46 0.76 11.31
C HIS A 208 -10.27 1.69 11.21
N ILE A 209 -9.78 1.90 9.98
CA ILE A 209 -8.61 2.74 9.71
C ILE A 209 -8.91 3.93 8.77
N GLY A 210 -10.19 4.21 8.49
CA GLY A 210 -10.57 5.39 7.70
C GLY A 210 -10.15 6.69 8.41
N GLY A 211 -9.26 7.46 7.80
CA GLY A 211 -8.63 8.66 8.38
C GLY A 211 -7.49 8.37 9.36
N GLU A 212 -7.03 7.12 9.45
CA GLU A 212 -5.97 6.70 10.36
C GLU A 212 -4.86 5.94 9.62
N THR A 213 -3.72 5.80 10.28
CA THR A 213 -2.59 5.00 9.81
C THR A 213 -2.24 3.92 10.83
N VAL A 214 -1.99 2.70 10.35
CA VAL A 214 -1.52 1.59 11.18
C VAL A 214 -0.19 1.07 10.64
N VAL A 215 0.61 0.47 11.53
CA VAL A 215 1.89 -0.13 11.20
C VAL A 215 1.87 -1.60 11.54
N LEU A 216 2.32 -2.44 10.62
CA LEU A 216 2.39 -3.89 10.76
C LEU A 216 3.84 -4.37 10.69
N GLY A 217 4.13 -5.49 11.35
CA GLY A 217 5.39 -6.21 11.20
C GLY A 217 6.62 -5.40 11.62
N ASP A 218 6.79 -5.12 12.91
CA ASP A 218 7.96 -4.42 13.47
C ASP A 218 8.34 -3.15 12.67
N SER A 219 7.33 -2.36 12.31
CA SER A 219 7.44 -1.14 11.50
C SER A 219 7.70 -1.36 10.00
N ALA A 220 7.56 -2.59 9.48
CA ALA A 220 7.88 -2.87 8.07
C ALA A 220 6.83 -2.32 7.08
N VAL A 221 5.55 -2.29 7.44
CA VAL A 221 4.46 -1.85 6.53
C VAL A 221 3.56 -0.84 7.20
N ARG A 222 3.42 0.33 6.58
CA ARG A 222 2.46 1.36 6.95
C ARG A 222 1.23 1.27 6.05
N ILE A 223 0.04 1.34 6.63
CA ILE A 223 -1.22 1.33 5.90
C ILE A 223 -2.03 2.54 6.33
N SER A 224 -2.28 3.45 5.40
CA SER A 224 -3.14 4.61 5.59
C SER A 224 -4.49 4.36 4.94
N GLY A 225 -5.58 4.54 5.68
CA GLY A 225 -6.93 4.29 5.20
C GLY A 225 -7.71 5.57 4.91
N LEU A 226 -8.55 5.53 3.86
CA LEU A 226 -9.47 6.59 3.49
C LEU A 226 -10.86 6.01 3.25
N ASP A 227 -11.84 6.46 4.01
CA ASP A 227 -13.24 6.14 3.77
C ASP A 227 -13.76 6.80 2.49
N TYR A 228 -14.83 6.26 1.91
CA TYR A 228 -15.48 6.83 0.73
C TYR A 228 -15.83 8.31 0.91
N GLY A 229 -15.52 9.11 -0.11
CA GLY A 229 -15.80 10.54 -0.13
C GLY A 229 -14.91 11.38 0.77
N ALA A 230 -13.90 10.78 1.40
CA ALA A 230 -12.91 11.52 2.21
C ALA A 230 -11.75 12.07 1.37
N GLY A 231 -11.79 11.90 0.06
CA GLY A 231 -10.69 12.30 -0.85
C GLY A 231 -10.37 13.79 -0.85
N GLU A 232 -11.33 14.66 -0.49
CA GLU A 232 -11.07 16.09 -0.29
C GLU A 232 -10.15 16.39 0.91
N PHE A 233 -9.92 15.38 1.77
CA PHE A 233 -8.99 15.43 2.90
C PHE A 233 -7.69 14.66 2.60
N LEU A 234 -7.45 14.25 1.35
CA LEU A 234 -6.16 13.78 0.88
C LEU A 234 -5.14 14.93 0.97
N THR A 235 -4.78 15.25 2.17
CA THR A 235 -3.50 15.90 2.41
C THR A 235 -2.48 14.77 2.51
N PRO A 236 -1.29 14.90 1.89
CA PRO A 236 -0.20 14.00 2.23
C PRO A 236 -0.14 13.95 3.75
N PRO A 237 -0.14 12.74 4.37
CA PRO A 237 0.04 12.67 5.80
C PRO A 237 1.25 13.53 6.12
N PRO A 238 1.19 14.39 7.15
CA PRO A 238 2.31 15.25 7.48
C PRO A 238 3.53 14.35 7.60
N VAL A 239 4.64 14.78 7.02
CA VAL A 239 5.92 14.03 6.98
C VAL A 239 6.35 13.56 8.39
N GLU A 240 5.81 14.18 9.43
CA GLU A 240 5.98 13.82 10.85
C GLU A 240 5.40 12.44 11.23
N VAL A 241 4.58 11.80 10.39
CA VAL A 241 4.01 10.46 10.63
C VAL A 241 4.83 9.35 9.93
N VAL A 242 5.97 9.66 9.38
CA VAL A 242 6.96 8.65 9.03
C VAL A 242 7.59 8.16 10.33
N GLU A 243 6.89 7.29 11.06
CA GLU A 243 7.53 6.57 12.15
C GLU A 243 8.77 5.87 11.61
N GLU A 244 9.87 6.03 12.34
CA GLU A 244 11.15 5.42 12.01
C GLU A 244 10.96 3.94 11.63
N GLY A 245 11.31 3.57 10.42
CA GLY A 245 11.47 2.18 10.02
C GLY A 245 10.41 1.54 9.10
N ALA A 246 9.32 2.22 8.69
CA ALA A 246 8.43 1.63 7.69
C ALA A 246 9.12 1.53 6.33
N SER A 247 9.30 0.30 5.84
CA SER A 247 9.94 0.04 4.54
C SER A 247 8.97 0.08 3.36
N VAL A 248 7.65 -0.05 3.63
CA VAL A 248 6.58 -0.04 2.60
C VAL A 248 5.39 0.77 3.10
N SER A 249 4.85 1.62 2.25
CA SER A 249 3.66 2.42 2.51
C SER A 249 2.53 2.07 1.55
N ILE A 250 1.36 1.76 2.10
CA ILE A 250 0.16 1.37 1.36
C ILE A 250 -0.95 2.38 1.64
N LEU A 251 -1.57 2.91 0.57
CA LEU A 251 -2.80 3.69 0.66
C LEU A 251 -3.99 2.79 0.34
N LEU A 252 -4.91 2.65 1.29
CA LEU A 252 -6.17 1.94 1.14
C LEU A 252 -7.31 2.94 1.02
N LEU A 253 -8.08 2.92 -0.08
CA LEU A 253 -9.16 3.86 -0.35
C LEU A 253 -10.38 3.18 -0.97
N HIS A 254 -11.55 3.86 -0.91
CA HIS A 254 -12.79 3.38 -1.55
C HIS A 254 -13.38 4.44 -2.47
N ASP A 255 -12.64 4.82 -3.49
CA ASP A 255 -13.07 5.78 -4.53
C ASP A 255 -12.58 5.29 -5.89
N THR A 256 -13.15 5.85 -6.97
CA THR A 256 -12.62 5.62 -8.31
C THR A 256 -11.30 6.36 -8.49
N PRO A 257 -10.13 5.66 -8.51
CA PRO A 257 -8.86 6.32 -8.68
C PRO A 257 -8.72 6.85 -10.12
N TYR A 258 -8.26 8.10 -10.27
CA TYR A 258 -8.09 8.72 -11.58
C TYR A 258 -6.74 9.43 -11.68
N PRO A 259 -6.09 9.39 -12.81
CA PRO A 259 -6.38 8.58 -14.03
C PRO A 259 -5.77 7.17 -13.96
N ALA A 260 -6.57 6.20 -13.57
CA ALA A 260 -6.12 4.81 -13.45
C ALA A 260 -6.00 4.12 -14.82
N VAL A 261 -4.90 3.40 -15.03
CA VAL A 261 -4.63 2.59 -16.22
C VAL A 261 -4.20 1.18 -15.84
N ASP A 262 -4.56 0.20 -16.67
CA ASP A 262 -4.06 -1.17 -16.53
C ASP A 262 -2.58 -1.28 -16.98
N LYS A 263 -2.00 -2.46 -16.83
CA LYS A 263 -0.61 -2.76 -17.24
C LYS A 263 -0.31 -2.53 -18.73
N ASN A 264 -1.33 -2.34 -19.58
CA ASN A 264 -1.20 -2.05 -21.00
C ASN A 264 -1.42 -0.56 -21.31
N GLY A 265 -1.64 0.27 -20.29
CA GLY A 265 -1.96 1.69 -20.43
C GLY A 265 -3.43 1.95 -20.80
N THR A 266 -4.31 0.93 -20.71
CA THR A 266 -5.73 1.09 -20.98
C THR A 266 -6.42 1.68 -19.75
N PRO A 267 -7.25 2.75 -19.89
CA PRO A 267 -7.99 3.28 -18.75
C PRO A 267 -8.88 2.23 -18.10
N ILE A 268 -8.74 2.04 -16.80
CA ILE A 268 -9.52 1.07 -16.01
C ILE A 268 -10.98 1.53 -15.93
N HIS A 269 -11.20 2.84 -15.78
CA HIS A 269 -12.55 3.42 -15.80
C HIS A 269 -12.57 4.76 -16.54
N ARG A 270 -13.50 4.93 -17.50
CA ARG A 270 -13.48 6.10 -18.41
C ARG A 270 -14.42 7.23 -18.02
N ASN A 271 -15.48 6.97 -17.25
CA ASN A 271 -16.62 7.91 -17.16
C ASN A 271 -17.27 7.96 -15.76
N ASP A 272 -16.52 7.84 -14.68
CA ASP A 272 -17.07 8.09 -13.36
C ASP A 272 -16.99 9.60 -13.03
N PRO A 273 -18.13 10.28 -12.87
CA PRO A 273 -18.11 11.71 -12.52
C PRO A 273 -17.62 11.97 -11.09
N ASN A 274 -17.58 10.94 -10.25
CA ASN A 274 -17.18 11.03 -8.83
C ASN A 274 -15.81 10.39 -8.60
N HIS A 275 -14.89 10.53 -9.54
CA HIS A 275 -13.54 10.02 -9.39
C HIS A 275 -12.69 10.89 -8.44
N LEU A 276 -11.74 10.24 -7.78
CA LEU A 276 -10.72 10.87 -6.99
C LEU A 276 -9.46 11.08 -7.85
N ASP A 277 -9.12 12.34 -8.11
CA ASP A 277 -7.88 12.67 -8.84
C ASP A 277 -6.69 12.55 -7.88
N LEU A 278 -5.82 11.58 -8.14
CA LEU A 278 -4.68 11.28 -7.30
C LEU A 278 -3.39 11.99 -7.73
N ARG A 279 -3.39 12.75 -8.83
CA ARG A 279 -2.16 13.35 -9.39
C ARG A 279 -1.52 14.34 -8.44
N GLU A 280 -2.29 15.28 -7.88
CA GLU A 280 -1.77 16.29 -6.95
C GLU A 280 -1.21 15.61 -5.67
N PHE A 281 -1.87 14.57 -5.21
CA PHE A 281 -1.39 13.78 -4.08
C PHE A 281 -0.08 13.07 -4.43
N LEU A 282 -0.01 12.39 -5.58
CA LEU A 282 1.17 11.64 -6.01
C LEU A 282 2.35 12.54 -6.35
N ASP A 283 2.13 13.76 -6.84
CA ASP A 283 3.20 14.74 -7.03
C ASP A 283 4.04 14.98 -5.76
N SER A 284 3.43 14.77 -4.60
CA SER A 284 4.09 14.88 -3.29
C SER A 284 4.39 13.53 -2.63
N ALA A 285 3.72 12.46 -3.04
CA ALA A 285 3.71 11.17 -2.35
C ALA A 285 4.36 10.03 -3.14
N ASP A 286 4.57 10.16 -4.46
CA ASP A 286 5.04 9.07 -5.33
C ASP A 286 6.40 8.49 -4.91
N GLU A 287 7.23 9.30 -4.24
CA GLU A 287 8.56 8.84 -3.77
C GLU A 287 8.51 7.94 -2.52
N TRP A 288 7.39 7.88 -1.81
CA TRP A 288 7.28 7.11 -0.55
C TRP A 288 6.07 6.19 -0.49
N LEU A 289 5.20 6.21 -1.51
CA LEU A 289 4.03 5.34 -1.59
C LEU A 289 4.34 4.15 -2.50
N ASP A 290 4.28 2.95 -1.95
CA ASP A 290 4.66 1.72 -2.64
C ASP A 290 3.48 0.98 -3.25
N LEU A 291 2.26 1.23 -2.78
CA LEU A 291 1.05 0.58 -3.28
C LEU A 291 -0.20 1.41 -3.00
N ILE A 292 -1.08 1.51 -4.00
CA ILE A 292 -2.45 2.00 -3.85
C ILE A 292 -3.41 0.81 -3.98
N VAL A 293 -4.36 0.73 -3.06
CA VAL A 293 -5.43 -0.27 -3.08
C VAL A 293 -6.77 0.44 -3.08
N SER A 294 -7.61 0.20 -4.09
CA SER A 294 -8.92 0.82 -4.21
C SER A 294 -10.04 -0.21 -4.34
N GLY A 295 -11.15 0.00 -3.62
CA GLY A 295 -12.43 -0.65 -3.85
C GLY A 295 -13.29 0.07 -4.88
N HIS A 296 -14.63 -0.05 -4.77
CA HIS A 296 -15.67 0.71 -5.46
C HIS A 296 -15.98 0.33 -6.91
N LEU A 297 -15.00 0.09 -7.76
CA LEU A 297 -15.21 -0.07 -9.21
C LEU A 297 -15.78 -1.41 -9.65
N HIS A 298 -15.83 -2.41 -8.80
CA HIS A 298 -16.26 -3.78 -9.13
C HIS A 298 -15.48 -4.42 -10.30
N VAL A 299 -14.29 -3.95 -10.58
CA VAL A 299 -13.42 -4.44 -11.66
C VAL A 299 -12.06 -4.83 -11.07
N GLY A 300 -11.82 -6.13 -10.93
CA GLY A 300 -10.54 -6.63 -10.42
C GLY A 300 -9.42 -6.37 -11.43
N SER A 301 -8.57 -5.38 -11.17
CA SER A 301 -7.48 -4.98 -12.06
C SER A 301 -6.24 -4.59 -11.27
N CYS A 302 -5.09 -4.70 -11.93
CA CYS A 302 -3.81 -4.19 -11.45
C CYS A 302 -3.21 -3.27 -12.50
N GLY A 303 -2.67 -2.14 -12.07
CA GLY A 303 -2.12 -1.13 -12.96
C GLY A 303 -1.38 -0.04 -12.20
N SER A 304 -1.56 1.21 -12.60
CA SER A 304 -1.00 2.39 -11.94
C SER A 304 -1.87 3.63 -12.21
N ILE A 305 -1.52 4.74 -11.60
CA ILE A 305 -2.03 6.06 -12.01
C ILE A 305 -1.17 6.55 -13.18
N ALA A 306 -1.82 7.03 -14.24
CA ALA A 306 -1.12 7.44 -15.47
C ALA A 306 -0.08 8.54 -15.18
N GLY A 307 1.18 8.27 -15.50
CA GLY A 307 2.31 9.17 -15.27
C GLY A 307 3.10 8.88 -13.99
N TYR A 308 2.67 7.88 -13.18
CA TYR A 308 3.33 7.50 -11.94
C TYR A 308 3.68 6.01 -11.95
N GLU A 309 4.72 5.64 -11.22
CA GLU A 309 5.20 4.25 -11.14
C GLU A 309 4.54 3.47 -10.01
N THR A 310 3.90 4.15 -9.06
CA THR A 310 3.22 3.51 -7.92
C THR A 310 2.17 2.51 -8.39
N PRO A 311 2.30 1.23 -8.02
CA PRO A 311 1.34 0.19 -8.38
C PRO A 311 -0.05 0.47 -7.79
N LEU A 312 -1.08 0.09 -8.55
CA LEU A 312 -2.49 0.18 -8.15
C LEU A 312 -3.15 -1.18 -8.23
N ILE A 313 -3.85 -1.57 -7.16
CA ILE A 313 -4.83 -2.65 -7.16
C ILE A 313 -6.22 -2.03 -7.11
N VAL A 314 -7.07 -2.33 -8.08
CA VAL A 314 -8.52 -2.18 -7.95
C VAL A 314 -9.07 -3.54 -7.56
N THR A 315 -9.62 -3.68 -6.35
CA THR A 315 -9.91 -4.98 -5.74
C THR A 315 -10.90 -5.81 -6.55
N GLY A 316 -11.93 -5.17 -7.08
CA GLY A 316 -13.10 -5.85 -7.60
C GLY A 316 -13.89 -6.57 -6.50
N PRO A 317 -15.10 -7.00 -6.80
CA PRO A 317 -15.95 -7.65 -5.82
C PRO A 317 -15.60 -9.12 -5.65
N THR A 318 -15.97 -9.65 -4.50
CA THR A 318 -15.80 -11.08 -4.18
C THR A 318 -16.93 -11.96 -4.75
N ALA A 319 -17.98 -11.35 -5.29
CA ALA A 319 -19.14 -12.03 -5.91
C ALA A 319 -19.51 -11.36 -7.24
N GLU A 320 -20.19 -12.11 -8.10
CA GLU A 320 -20.74 -11.59 -9.36
C GLU A 320 -21.98 -10.71 -9.13
N ILE A 321 -21.78 -9.46 -8.72
CA ILE A 321 -22.87 -8.51 -8.42
C ILE A 321 -23.22 -7.57 -9.58
N SER A 322 -22.39 -7.52 -10.61
CA SER A 322 -22.60 -6.68 -11.80
C SER A 322 -22.10 -7.36 -13.08
N THR A 323 -22.41 -6.80 -14.25
CA THR A 323 -21.89 -7.29 -15.53
C THR A 323 -20.38 -7.17 -15.64
N ALA A 324 -19.77 -6.16 -15.01
CA ALA A 324 -18.32 -6.00 -14.95
C ALA A 324 -17.64 -7.14 -14.18
N THR A 325 -18.28 -7.66 -13.12
CA THR A 325 -17.77 -8.79 -12.35
C THR A 325 -17.81 -10.11 -13.10
N GLN A 326 -18.75 -10.28 -14.00
CA GLN A 326 -18.88 -11.47 -14.84
C GLN A 326 -17.68 -11.66 -15.76
N GLU A 327 -17.11 -10.55 -16.25
CA GLU A 327 -15.92 -10.55 -17.11
C GLU A 327 -14.62 -10.78 -16.33
N ASN A 328 -14.59 -10.45 -15.05
CA ASN A 328 -13.38 -10.40 -14.24
C ASN A 328 -13.22 -11.50 -13.20
N ASN A 329 -14.17 -12.39 -13.03
CA ASN A 329 -14.23 -13.41 -11.99
C ASN A 329 -13.99 -12.89 -10.56
N PRO A 330 -14.82 -13.22 -9.58
CA PRO A 330 -14.63 -12.85 -8.19
C PRO A 330 -13.25 -13.25 -7.68
N SER A 331 -12.58 -12.34 -7.00
CA SER A 331 -11.20 -12.58 -6.54
C SER A 331 -10.83 -11.74 -5.32
N THR A 332 -9.77 -12.15 -4.68
CA THR A 332 -9.02 -11.38 -3.70
C THR A 332 -7.59 -11.19 -4.20
N TRP A 333 -6.77 -10.45 -3.48
CA TRP A 333 -5.39 -10.23 -3.86
C TRP A 333 -4.47 -10.56 -2.69
N LEU A 334 -3.42 -11.32 -2.97
CA LEU A 334 -2.33 -11.56 -2.03
C LEU A 334 -1.22 -10.55 -2.31
N VAL A 335 -0.91 -9.74 -1.33
CA VAL A 335 0.22 -8.81 -1.34
C VAL A 335 1.30 -9.37 -0.44
N THR A 336 2.49 -9.56 -0.97
CA THR A 336 3.66 -9.99 -0.23
C THR A 336 4.68 -8.86 -0.19
N VAL A 337 4.98 -8.39 1.01
CA VAL A 337 6.00 -7.38 1.26
C VAL A 337 7.27 -8.05 1.73
N SER A 338 8.36 -7.81 1.05
CA SER A 338 9.67 -8.37 1.35
C SER A 338 10.76 -7.35 1.04
N GLU A 339 12.00 -7.69 1.29
CA GLU A 339 13.17 -6.90 0.88
C GLU A 339 13.21 -6.59 -0.64
N ARG A 340 12.50 -7.38 -1.44
CA ARG A 340 12.39 -7.20 -2.89
C ARG A 340 11.29 -6.24 -3.28
N GLY A 341 10.67 -5.57 -2.31
CA GLY A 341 9.52 -4.68 -2.49
C GLY A 341 8.18 -5.43 -2.42
N VAL A 342 7.17 -4.87 -3.06
CA VAL A 342 5.79 -5.33 -3.04
C VAL A 342 5.52 -6.25 -4.23
N GLN A 343 5.03 -7.46 -3.95
CA GLN A 343 4.55 -8.40 -4.97
C GLN A 343 3.04 -8.56 -4.83
N VAL A 344 2.33 -8.59 -5.96
CA VAL A 344 0.87 -8.66 -6.01
C VAL A 344 0.44 -9.88 -6.83
N GLU A 345 -0.40 -10.72 -6.25
CA GLU A 345 -0.96 -11.91 -6.90
C GLU A 345 -2.47 -11.96 -6.76
N ARG A 346 -3.18 -12.15 -7.87
CA ARG A 346 -4.64 -12.32 -7.85
C ARG A 346 -4.99 -13.74 -7.43
N GLN A 347 -5.89 -13.86 -6.44
CA GLN A 347 -6.40 -15.13 -5.92
C GLN A 347 -7.85 -15.33 -6.34
N GLY A 348 -8.14 -16.37 -7.12
CA GLY A 348 -9.51 -16.73 -7.47
C GLY A 348 -10.30 -17.22 -6.25
N LEU A 349 -11.58 -16.91 -6.21
CA LEU A 349 -12.56 -17.40 -5.20
C LEU A 349 -13.44 -18.49 -5.80
N ALA A 350 -12.84 -19.50 -6.45
CA ALA A 350 -13.55 -20.59 -7.07
C ALA A 350 -14.38 -21.43 -6.07
#